data_7c29c3ca37629412ef4279273085a1d3
#
_entry.id   7c29c3ca37629412ef4279273085a1d3
#
_cell.length_a   1.000
_cell.length_b   1.000
_cell.length_c   1.000
_cell.angle_alpha   90.00
_cell.angle_beta   90.00
_cell.angle_gamma   90.00
#
_symmetry.space_group_name_H-M   'P 1'
#
loop_
_entity.id
_entity.type
_entity.pdbx_description
1 polymer ?
#
loop_
_entity_poly.entity_id
_entity_poly.type
_entity_poly.pdbx_seq_one_letter_code
_entity_poly.pdbx_strand_id
1 'polypeptide(L)'
;MKKNLLLIIPIFIFFLISIFLAIGLFLKPREIPSALIGKNIPTFDLPKITKELNGLNSKDLKSGNPVLVNIFASWCGPCRVEHPLFMELAKNKEITILAINH
;
A
#
# COMPACT_ATOMS: atom_id res chain seq x y z
N MET A 1 32.41 25.34 37.97
CA MET A 1 31.62 25.71 36.76
C MET A 1 31.78 24.69 35.62
N LYS A 2 32.97 24.17 35.29
CA LYS A 2 33.15 23.19 34.19
C LYS A 2 32.46 21.83 34.40
N LYS A 3 32.37 21.33 35.65
CA LYS A 3 31.71 20.04 35.97
C LYS A 3 30.20 20.06 35.70
N ASN A 4 29.54 21.16 35.99
CA ASN A 4 28.07 21.26 35.76
C ASN A 4 27.76 21.41 34.29
N LEU A 5 28.61 22.04 33.51
CA LEU A 5 28.46 22.16 32.06
C LEU A 5 28.55 20.79 31.38
N LEU A 6 29.44 19.92 31.86
CA LEU A 6 29.59 18.55 31.31
C LEU A 6 28.34 17.67 31.53
N LEU A 7 27.56 17.94 32.61
CA LEU A 7 26.31 17.24 32.88
C LEU A 7 25.10 17.83 32.15
N ILE A 8 25.14 19.12 31.81
CA ILE A 8 24.06 19.81 31.11
C ILE A 8 24.01 19.42 29.62
N ILE A 9 25.20 19.23 29.01
CA ILE A 9 25.29 18.89 27.59
C ILE A 9 24.49 17.63 27.21
N PRO A 10 24.63 16.46 27.85
CA PRO A 10 23.86 15.26 27.49
C PRO A 10 22.37 15.45 27.73
N ILE A 11 21.95 16.18 28.77
CA ILE A 11 20.55 16.48 29.03
C ILE A 11 19.98 17.35 27.91
N PHE A 12 20.71 18.37 27.49
CA PHE A 12 20.28 19.23 26.39
C PHE A 12 20.15 18.47 25.07
N ILE A 13 21.11 17.60 24.74
CA ILE A 13 21.08 16.75 23.55
C ILE A 13 19.87 15.80 23.60
N PHE A 14 19.59 15.20 24.77
CA PHE A 14 18.44 14.33 24.94
C PHE A 14 17.11 15.05 24.65
N PHE A 15 16.92 16.24 25.19
CA PHE A 15 15.73 17.05 24.93
C PHE A 15 15.63 17.44 23.46
N LEU A 16 16.73 17.81 22.82
CA LEU A 16 16.75 18.19 21.39
C LEU A 16 16.34 17.01 20.50
N ILE A 17 16.88 15.83 20.75
CA ILE A 17 16.49 14.60 20.04
C ILE A 17 15.04 14.25 20.30
N SER A 18 14.55 14.36 21.54
CA SER A 18 13.17 14.08 21.90
C SER A 18 12.18 14.98 21.17
N ILE A 19 12.48 16.26 21.08
CA ILE A 19 11.69 17.25 20.35
C ILE A 19 11.68 16.92 18.85
N PHE A 20 12.84 16.58 18.29
CA PHE A 20 12.95 16.23 16.87
C PHE A 20 12.14 14.98 16.52
N LEU A 21 12.19 13.96 17.37
CA LEU A 21 11.39 12.73 17.20
C LEU A 21 9.89 13.00 17.34
N ALA A 22 9.51 13.84 18.31
CA ALA A 22 8.11 14.22 18.49
C ALA A 22 7.56 14.95 17.25
N ILE A 23 8.31 15.90 16.71
CA ILE A 23 7.94 16.60 15.46
C ILE A 23 7.83 15.59 14.31
N GLY A 24 8.79 14.67 14.19
CA GLY A 24 8.75 13.63 13.15
C GLY A 24 7.50 12.74 13.23
N LEU A 25 7.01 12.47 14.44
CA LEU A 25 5.80 11.68 14.65
C LEU A 25 4.53 12.41 14.20
N PHE A 26 4.50 13.74 14.32
CA PHE A 26 3.37 14.56 13.87
C PHE A 26 3.33 14.77 12.35
N LEU A 27 4.43 14.54 11.63
CA LEU A 27 4.50 14.74 10.18
C LEU A 27 3.83 13.64 9.34
N LYS A 28 3.07 12.71 9.94
CA LYS A 28 2.34 11.63 9.24
C LYS A 28 3.18 10.90 8.16
N PRO A 29 4.29 10.27 8.51
CA PRO A 29 5.21 9.66 7.54
C PRO A 29 4.58 8.50 6.75
N ARG A 30 3.39 8.06 7.11
CA ARG A 30 2.67 6.95 6.45
C ARG A 30 1.81 7.39 5.25
N GLU A 31 1.54 8.67 5.11
CA GLU A 31 0.78 9.16 3.96
C GLU A 31 1.74 9.37 2.77
N ILE A 32 2.02 8.31 2.05
CA ILE A 32 2.72 8.41 0.75
C ILE A 32 1.62 8.59 -0.31
N PRO A 33 1.43 9.80 -0.87
CA PRO A 33 0.47 9.98 -1.94
C PRO A 33 0.91 9.16 -3.15
N SER A 34 0.04 8.28 -3.61
CA SER A 34 0.31 7.53 -4.84
C SER A 34 0.39 8.50 -6.02
N ALA A 35 1.47 8.40 -6.80
CA ALA A 35 1.65 9.20 -8.01
C ALA A 35 0.59 8.91 -9.10
N LEU A 36 -0.19 7.85 -8.93
CA LEU A 36 -1.20 7.37 -9.87
C LEU A 36 -2.61 7.82 -9.54
N ILE A 37 -2.83 8.47 -8.39
CA ILE A 37 -4.16 8.99 -8.03
C ILE A 37 -4.61 10.01 -9.07
N GLY A 38 -5.83 9.82 -9.60
CA GLY A 38 -6.42 10.70 -10.61
C GLY A 38 -5.84 10.57 -12.02
N LYS A 39 -4.93 9.62 -12.25
CA LYS A 39 -4.41 9.35 -13.61
C LYS A 39 -5.22 8.26 -14.29
N ASN A 40 -5.30 8.37 -15.61
CA ASN A 40 -5.93 7.34 -16.42
C ASN A 40 -5.14 6.03 -16.34
N ILE A 41 -5.87 4.93 -16.29
CA ILE A 41 -5.30 3.58 -16.33
C ILE A 41 -4.58 3.40 -17.67
N PRO A 42 -3.31 2.94 -17.68
CA PRO A 42 -2.61 2.61 -18.91
C PRO A 42 -3.36 1.51 -19.68
N THR A 43 -3.21 1.51 -20.98
CA THR A 43 -3.76 0.44 -21.81
C THR A 43 -2.91 -0.82 -21.65
N PHE A 44 -3.54 -1.92 -21.28
CA PHE A 44 -2.91 -3.22 -21.19
C PHE A 44 -3.88 -4.30 -21.69
N ASP A 45 -3.32 -5.41 -22.12
CA ASP A 45 -4.04 -6.61 -22.52
C ASP A 45 -3.28 -7.82 -22.00
N LEU A 46 -3.88 -8.52 -21.03
CA LEU A 46 -3.28 -9.68 -20.38
C LEU A 46 -3.94 -10.95 -20.93
N PRO A 47 -3.16 -11.90 -21.42
CA PRO A 47 -3.69 -13.16 -21.91
C PRO A 47 -4.32 -13.96 -20.75
N LYS A 48 -5.26 -14.82 -21.11
CA LYS A 48 -5.84 -15.76 -20.14
C LYS A 48 -4.79 -16.78 -19.66
N ILE A 49 -4.78 -17.00 -18.36
CA ILE A 49 -3.87 -17.97 -17.71
C ILE A 49 -4.40 -19.40 -17.90
N THR A 50 -5.72 -19.59 -17.85
CA THR A 50 -6.37 -20.88 -18.02
C THR A 50 -7.47 -20.81 -19.07
N LYS A 51 -7.91 -21.98 -19.58
CA LYS A 51 -9.00 -22.04 -20.56
C LYS A 51 -10.34 -21.56 -20.01
N GLU A 52 -10.51 -21.59 -18.69
CA GLU A 52 -11.76 -21.24 -18.00
C GLU A 52 -11.89 -19.77 -17.64
N LEU A 53 -10.74 -19.06 -17.56
CA LEU A 53 -10.69 -17.64 -17.19
C LEU A 53 -10.47 -16.78 -18.44
N ASN A 54 -11.26 -15.73 -18.55
CA ASN A 54 -11.04 -14.72 -19.58
C ASN A 54 -9.76 -13.92 -19.29
N GLY A 55 -9.07 -13.45 -20.36
CA GLY A 55 -8.01 -12.46 -20.21
C GLY A 55 -8.56 -11.17 -19.60
N LEU A 56 -7.66 -10.32 -19.12
CA LEU A 56 -8.00 -9.04 -18.55
C LEU A 56 -7.45 -7.91 -19.40
N ASN A 57 -8.30 -6.99 -19.77
CA ASN A 57 -7.86 -5.80 -20.50
C ASN A 57 -8.29 -4.50 -19.80
N SER A 58 -7.70 -3.40 -20.20
CA SER A 58 -8.00 -2.09 -19.61
C SER A 58 -9.45 -1.63 -19.78
N LYS A 59 -10.22 -2.21 -20.69
CA LYS A 59 -11.65 -1.89 -20.86
C LYS A 59 -12.50 -2.50 -19.76
N ASP A 60 -12.09 -3.65 -19.24
CA ASP A 60 -12.81 -4.33 -18.14
C ASP A 60 -12.78 -3.50 -16.85
N LEU A 61 -11.73 -2.67 -16.67
CA LEU A 61 -11.61 -1.75 -15.56
C LEU A 61 -12.44 -0.48 -15.69
N LYS A 62 -12.98 -0.21 -16.88
CA LYS A 62 -13.78 1.00 -17.18
C LYS A 62 -15.29 0.74 -17.16
N SER A 63 -15.75 -0.24 -16.43
CA SER A 63 -17.15 -0.65 -16.33
C SER A 63 -18.07 0.35 -15.61
N GLY A 64 -17.50 1.44 -15.04
CA GLY A 64 -18.27 2.42 -14.28
C GLY A 64 -18.48 2.07 -12.80
N ASN A 65 -18.21 0.83 -12.40
CA ASN A 65 -18.26 0.38 -11.01
C ASN A 65 -16.83 0.37 -10.42
N PRO A 66 -16.69 0.54 -9.10
CA PRO A 66 -15.38 0.42 -8.46
C PRO A 66 -14.83 -1.00 -8.63
N VAL A 67 -13.58 -1.08 -9.09
CA VAL A 67 -12.87 -2.34 -9.31
C VAL A 67 -11.62 -2.35 -8.45
N LEU A 68 -11.46 -3.40 -7.66
CA LEU A 68 -10.26 -3.64 -6.88
C LEU A 68 -9.30 -4.55 -7.66
N VAL A 69 -8.16 -4.03 -8.04
CA VAL A 69 -7.11 -4.82 -8.72
C VAL A 69 -6.10 -5.30 -7.69
N ASN A 70 -6.00 -6.60 -7.49
CA ASN A 70 -5.01 -7.24 -6.63
C ASN A 70 -3.92 -7.90 -7.49
N ILE A 71 -2.67 -7.52 -7.24
CA ILE A 71 -1.50 -8.15 -7.88
C ILE A 71 -0.89 -9.11 -6.86
N PHE A 72 -0.79 -10.38 -7.21
CA PHE A 72 -0.26 -11.41 -6.33
C PHE A 72 0.75 -12.30 -7.04
N ALA A 73 1.51 -13.08 -6.29
CA ALA A 73 2.40 -14.10 -6.81
C ALA A 73 2.29 -15.39 -5.97
N SER A 74 2.52 -16.53 -6.60
CA SER A 74 2.44 -17.83 -5.92
C SER A 74 3.49 -18.02 -4.82
N TRP A 75 4.63 -17.33 -4.94
CA TRP A 75 5.74 -17.32 -3.99
C TRP A 75 5.62 -16.25 -2.90
N CYS A 76 4.66 -15.36 -3.00
CA CYS A 76 4.45 -14.24 -2.08
C CYS A 76 3.78 -14.72 -0.78
N GLY A 77 4.55 -14.82 0.31
CA GLY A 77 4.03 -15.22 1.63
C GLY A 77 2.91 -14.32 2.16
N PRO A 78 3.08 -12.98 2.21
CA PRO A 78 2.04 -12.05 2.63
C PRO A 78 0.74 -12.16 1.81
N CYS A 79 0.85 -12.38 0.49
CA CYS A 79 -0.32 -12.54 -0.38
C CYS A 79 -1.19 -13.73 0.01
N ARG A 80 -0.57 -14.81 0.50
CA ARG A 80 -1.30 -16.00 1.01
C ARG A 80 -2.08 -15.69 2.28
N VAL A 81 -1.53 -14.84 3.14
CA VAL A 81 -2.21 -14.43 4.39
C VAL A 81 -3.40 -13.53 4.09
N GLU A 82 -3.29 -12.68 3.08
CA GLU A 82 -4.35 -11.77 2.67
C GLU A 82 -5.44 -12.44 1.82
N HIS A 83 -5.14 -13.56 1.19
CA HIS A 83 -6.07 -14.26 0.28
C HIS A 83 -7.45 -14.55 0.88
N PRO A 84 -7.59 -15.04 2.12
CA PRO A 84 -8.91 -15.26 2.73
C PRO A 84 -9.75 -13.99 2.82
N LEU A 85 -9.13 -12.84 3.08
CA LEU A 85 -9.80 -11.54 3.15
C LEU A 85 -10.37 -11.14 1.78
N PHE A 86 -9.62 -11.35 0.71
CA PHE A 86 -10.09 -11.11 -0.65
C PHE A 86 -11.25 -12.04 -1.03
N MET A 87 -11.20 -13.30 -0.60
CA MET A 87 -12.29 -14.25 -0.83
C MET A 87 -13.56 -13.88 -0.07
N GLU A 88 -13.43 -13.32 1.13
CA GLU A 88 -14.56 -12.81 1.89
C GLU A 88 -15.14 -11.54 1.25
N LEU A 89 -14.26 -10.62 0.84
CA LEU A 89 -14.66 -9.40 0.14
C LEU A 89 -15.35 -9.69 -1.21
N ALA A 90 -14.90 -10.72 -1.93
CA ALA A 90 -15.51 -11.14 -3.20
C ALA A 90 -16.95 -11.66 -3.06
N LYS A 91 -17.36 -12.11 -1.88
CA LYS A 91 -18.74 -12.47 -1.59
C LYS A 91 -19.66 -11.26 -1.56
N ASN A 92 -19.12 -10.09 -1.28
CA ASN A 92 -19.82 -8.82 -1.33
C ASN A 92 -19.88 -8.36 -2.80
N LYS A 93 -21.05 -8.46 -3.42
CA LYS A 93 -21.24 -8.15 -4.84
C LYS A 93 -21.12 -6.66 -5.21
N GLU A 94 -20.80 -5.81 -4.25
CA GLU A 94 -20.65 -4.35 -4.45
C GLU A 94 -19.34 -3.96 -5.14
N ILE A 95 -18.31 -4.79 -5.01
CA ILE A 95 -16.97 -4.51 -5.54
C ILE A 95 -16.53 -5.68 -6.42
N THR A 96 -16.14 -5.38 -7.63
CA THR A 96 -15.50 -6.37 -8.52
C THR A 96 -14.02 -6.49 -8.15
N ILE A 97 -13.57 -7.71 -7.87
CA ILE A 97 -12.14 -7.99 -7.58
C ILE A 97 -11.53 -8.69 -8.78
N LEU A 98 -10.46 -8.10 -9.28
CA LEU A 98 -9.64 -8.67 -10.36
C LEU A 98 -8.26 -9.00 -9.81
N ALA A 99 -7.83 -10.23 -10.01
CA ALA A 99 -6.55 -10.72 -9.53
C ALA A 99 -5.59 -10.93 -10.70
N ILE A 100 -4.40 -10.35 -10.61
CA ILE A 100 -3.33 -10.46 -11.60
C ILE A 100 -2.20 -11.24 -10.97
N ASN A 101 -1.81 -12.35 -11.59
CA ASN A 101 -0.66 -13.15 -11.16
C ASN A 101 0.60 -12.65 -11.89
N HIS A 102 1.69 -12.49 -11.12
CA HIS A 102 3.00 -12.08 -11.64
C HIS A 102 4.00 -13.23 -11.54
#